data_b589a42edb8a2e3e1667ad708a66ece2
#
_entry.id   b589a42edb8a2e3e1667ad708a66ece2
#
_cell.length_a   1.000
_cell.length_b   1.000
_cell.length_c   1.000
_cell.angle_alpha   90.00
_cell.angle_beta   90.00
_cell.angle_gamma   90.00
#
_symmetry.space_group_name_H-M   'P 1'
#
loop_
_entity.id
_entity.type
_entity.pdbx_description
1 polymer ?
#
loop_
_entity_poly.entity_id
_entity_poly.type
_entity_poly.pdbx_seq_one_letter_code
_entity_poly.pdbx_strand_id
1 'polypeptide(L)'
;MKHNHTWSTLIASLLMLGGAFLSSCKKDDPSEIAQNIHREFEPSYSTEATTIRQGESVTITVTGTQATTDPTGIIWALNGKVVARGVSYTFRPSEPGHYTLIFSSADRTLSITREYTVLDPPPFPKFPDPEINKDATPYITKVLEYLPAVGQFVNELPEYEDGDTQEAMNAKALEYLADNQRSLVTLGGWGGYIVVGFDHTILNVPGKRDFRVLGNAFYANDNKDPYDGGSCEPGVIMVAYDANRNGKPDENEWYEIQGSAHVDHTKEPWFDMIKKVPGSDMNFYYRDYEMTYERPTKEEFTDTGVPFVGIVNYVHWTDNRGGKGWLPKNTFHKQTYYPKWIKGDKYTLRGTRLPQNSRDQSGVGRYFVLFKFRYGYVDNEKNNLDDSAIDIDWAIDKYGRKVHLPGVDFIRVHTGINQVNGWLGENSTELSGINDLHVLKEDIPTRK
;
A
#
# COMPACT_ATOMS: atom_id res chain seq x y z
N MET A 1 28.28 39.13 15.04
CA MET A 1 28.45 37.72 15.49
C MET A 1 28.25 36.84 14.29
N LYS A 2 29.25 36.03 13.95
CA LYS A 2 29.36 35.31 12.67
C LYS A 2 28.53 34.04 12.71
N HIS A 3 27.63 33.85 11.76
CA HIS A 3 26.98 32.57 11.49
C HIS A 3 27.89 31.74 10.58
N ASN A 4 28.33 30.58 11.08
CA ASN A 4 29.05 29.57 10.31
C ASN A 4 28.00 28.62 9.68
N HIS A 5 27.92 28.63 8.36
CA HIS A 5 27.30 27.56 7.59
C HIS A 5 28.35 26.50 7.33
N THR A 6 28.18 25.31 7.90
CA THR A 6 28.96 24.13 7.57
C THR A 6 28.38 23.50 6.32
N TRP A 7 29.13 23.53 5.24
CA TRP A 7 28.86 22.80 4.00
C TRP A 7 29.32 21.35 4.17
N SER A 8 28.42 20.39 3.93
CA SER A 8 28.76 18.97 3.88
C SER A 8 29.51 18.70 2.58
N THR A 9 30.75 18.28 2.70
CA THR A 9 31.63 17.98 1.57
C THR A 9 31.26 16.63 0.98
N LEU A 10 30.78 16.58 -0.26
CA LEU A 10 30.73 15.36 -1.08
C LEU A 10 32.16 15.02 -1.53
N ILE A 11 32.70 13.89 -1.05
CA ILE A 11 33.97 13.36 -1.53
C ILE A 11 33.67 12.39 -2.67
N ALA A 12 33.97 12.81 -3.91
CA ALA A 12 34.01 11.90 -5.06
C ALA A 12 35.38 11.23 -5.10
N SER A 13 35.44 9.93 -4.77
CA SER A 13 36.68 9.14 -4.88
C SER A 13 36.78 8.55 -6.28
N LEU A 14 37.68 9.07 -7.07
CA LEU A 14 38.05 8.58 -8.40
C LEU A 14 39.21 7.57 -8.26
N LEU A 15 38.99 6.29 -8.50
CA LEU A 15 40.07 5.27 -8.62
C LEU A 15 40.55 5.25 -10.06
N MET A 16 41.77 5.75 -10.29
CA MET A 16 42.50 5.61 -11.56
C MET A 16 43.27 4.29 -11.64
N LEU A 17 42.97 3.51 -12.66
CA LEU A 17 43.89 2.46 -13.15
C LEU A 17 44.63 3.02 -14.37
N GLY A 18 45.95 3.06 -14.28
CA GLY A 18 46.79 3.66 -15.29
C GLY A 18 46.94 2.83 -16.57
N GLY A 19 46.88 3.51 -17.68
CA GLY A 19 47.36 3.05 -18.99
C GLY A 19 47.70 4.29 -19.81
N ALA A 20 49.00 4.47 -20.08
CA ALA A 20 49.52 5.63 -20.79
C ALA A 20 49.14 5.63 -22.27
N PHE A 21 48.40 6.63 -22.71
CA PHE A 21 48.42 7.16 -24.07
C PHE A 21 48.41 8.69 -24.00
N LEU A 22 49.48 9.27 -24.51
CA LEU A 22 49.63 10.72 -24.69
C LEU A 22 48.65 11.20 -25.77
N SER A 23 47.57 11.80 -25.37
CA SER A 23 46.74 12.67 -26.21
C SER A 23 46.27 13.85 -25.35
N SER A 24 46.44 15.05 -25.90
CA SER A 24 46.14 16.35 -25.31
C SER A 24 44.83 16.35 -24.51
N CYS A 25 44.89 16.16 -23.20
CA CYS A 25 43.76 16.30 -22.28
C CYS A 25 43.57 17.80 -22.01
N LYS A 26 42.42 18.38 -22.48
CA LYS A 26 41.82 19.48 -21.78
C LYS A 26 41.60 19.01 -20.34
N LYS A 27 42.09 19.74 -19.36
CA LYS A 27 41.71 19.56 -17.96
C LYS A 27 40.22 19.91 -17.87
N ASP A 28 39.37 18.90 -17.76
CA ASP A 28 37.96 19.12 -17.46
C ASP A 28 37.86 19.77 -16.08
N ASP A 29 37.15 20.88 -16.01
CA ASP A 29 36.91 21.61 -14.79
C ASP A 29 36.06 20.72 -13.85
N PRO A 30 36.45 20.55 -12.57
CA PRO A 30 35.66 19.78 -11.61
C PRO A 30 34.18 20.24 -11.53
N SER A 31 33.89 21.50 -11.87
CA SER A 31 32.53 22.05 -11.95
C SER A 31 31.77 21.54 -13.18
N GLU A 32 32.44 21.29 -14.32
CA GLU A 32 31.81 20.70 -15.50
C GLU A 32 31.51 19.22 -15.31
N ILE A 33 32.41 18.48 -14.63
CA ILE A 33 32.17 17.06 -14.28
C ILE A 33 30.96 16.95 -13.35
N ALA A 34 30.88 17.80 -12.32
CA ALA A 34 29.74 17.82 -11.41
C ALA A 34 28.43 18.18 -12.10
N GLN A 35 28.44 19.15 -13.04
CA GLN A 35 27.27 19.53 -13.83
C GLN A 35 26.83 18.42 -14.82
N ASN A 36 27.77 17.67 -15.39
CA ASN A 36 27.46 16.55 -16.27
C ASN A 36 26.85 15.38 -15.51
N ILE A 37 27.38 15.06 -14.31
CA ILE A 37 26.76 14.06 -13.43
C ILE A 37 25.32 14.46 -13.11
N HIS A 38 25.03 15.71 -12.77
CA HIS A 38 23.68 16.18 -12.50
C HIS A 38 22.72 16.10 -13.71
N ARG A 39 23.20 16.20 -14.94
CA ARG A 39 22.36 16.06 -16.15
C ARG A 39 22.06 14.61 -16.50
N GLU A 40 22.96 13.69 -16.19
CA GLU A 40 22.86 12.29 -16.56
C GLU A 40 22.32 11.43 -15.43
N PHE A 41 22.58 11.82 -14.18
CA PHE A 41 22.15 11.17 -12.95
C PHE A 41 21.61 12.20 -11.97
N GLU A 42 20.29 12.31 -11.84
CA GLU A 42 19.61 13.14 -10.84
C GLU A 42 18.92 12.24 -9.80
N PRO A 43 19.53 11.97 -8.64
CA PRO A 43 18.87 11.19 -7.61
C PRO A 43 17.86 12.03 -6.82
N SER A 44 16.71 11.46 -6.57
CA SER A 44 15.74 11.92 -5.58
C SER A 44 15.59 10.88 -4.49
N TYR A 45 15.36 11.31 -3.27
CA TYR A 45 15.29 10.45 -2.09
C TYR A 45 13.95 10.65 -1.39
N SER A 46 13.30 9.56 -0.98
CA SER A 46 12.09 9.64 -0.15
C SER A 46 12.35 10.33 1.19
N THR A 47 13.61 10.29 1.66
CA THR A 47 14.12 11.06 2.78
C THR A 47 15.60 11.38 2.58
N GLU A 48 16.05 12.55 2.98
CA GLU A 48 17.47 12.91 3.00
C GLU A 48 18.24 12.33 4.18
N ALA A 49 17.56 11.70 5.13
CA ALA A 49 18.19 11.08 6.29
C ALA A 49 19.16 9.97 5.87
N THR A 50 20.37 10.03 6.41
CA THR A 50 21.40 8.98 6.28
C THR A 50 21.54 8.14 7.55
N THR A 51 20.88 8.54 8.62
CA THR A 51 20.70 7.71 9.82
C THR A 51 19.22 7.29 9.86
N ILE A 52 19.00 5.99 9.74
CA ILE A 52 17.67 5.38 9.75
C ILE A 52 17.67 4.22 10.75
N ARG A 53 16.50 3.64 11.00
CA ARG A 53 16.38 2.47 11.87
C ARG A 53 16.16 1.19 11.07
N GLN A 54 16.53 0.07 11.65
CA GLN A 54 16.20 -1.26 11.11
C GLN A 54 14.71 -1.32 10.74
N GLY A 55 14.42 -1.80 9.52
CA GLY A 55 13.05 -1.88 9.00
C GLY A 55 12.50 -0.61 8.37
N GLU A 56 13.08 0.56 8.61
CA GLU A 56 12.77 1.77 7.82
C GLU A 56 13.32 1.63 6.40
N SER A 57 12.77 2.38 5.46
CA SER A 57 13.19 2.32 4.07
C SER A 57 13.52 3.70 3.51
N VAL A 58 14.48 3.73 2.59
CA VAL A 58 14.75 4.88 1.75
C VAL A 58 14.61 4.46 0.30
N THR A 59 13.67 5.08 -0.41
CA THR A 59 13.53 4.91 -1.85
C THR A 59 14.35 5.99 -2.54
N ILE A 60 15.16 5.57 -3.50
CA ILE A 60 15.99 6.43 -4.32
C ILE A 60 15.55 6.23 -5.76
N THR A 61 15.22 7.31 -6.44
CA THR A 61 14.86 7.30 -7.86
C THR A 61 15.85 8.16 -8.61
N VAL A 62 16.45 7.61 -9.67
CA VAL A 62 17.37 8.31 -10.54
C VAL A 62 16.61 8.80 -11.77
N THR A 63 16.73 10.08 -12.04
CA THR A 63 16.24 10.74 -13.27
C THR A 63 17.43 11.22 -14.10
N GLY A 64 17.18 11.93 -15.19
CA GLY A 64 18.22 12.43 -16.09
C GLY A 64 18.35 11.61 -17.37
N THR A 65 19.30 11.97 -18.20
CA THR A 65 19.46 11.40 -19.55
C THR A 65 19.69 9.90 -19.52
N GLN A 66 20.53 9.40 -18.59
CA GLN A 66 20.82 7.98 -18.47
C GLN A 66 19.59 7.16 -18.08
N ALA A 67 18.78 7.65 -17.14
CA ALA A 67 17.54 6.99 -16.73
C ALA A 67 16.52 6.90 -17.88
N THR A 68 16.54 7.86 -18.80
CA THR A 68 15.62 7.93 -19.95
C THR A 68 16.08 7.02 -21.10
N THR A 69 17.41 6.95 -21.36
CA THR A 69 17.97 6.22 -22.50
C THR A 69 18.21 4.74 -22.21
N ASP A 70 18.60 4.40 -20.98
CA ASP A 70 18.82 3.01 -20.53
C ASP A 70 18.33 2.82 -19.08
N PRO A 71 17.02 2.71 -18.88
CA PRO A 71 16.44 2.55 -17.52
C PRO A 71 16.95 1.30 -16.79
N THR A 72 17.31 0.23 -17.53
CA THR A 72 17.79 -1.04 -16.97
C THR A 72 19.30 -1.05 -16.75
N GLY A 73 20.01 -0.10 -17.32
CA GLY A 73 21.46 0.05 -17.22
C GLY A 73 21.93 0.62 -15.88
N ILE A 74 21.03 1.14 -15.05
CA ILE A 74 21.41 1.61 -13.72
C ILE A 74 21.57 0.43 -12.77
N ILE A 75 22.75 0.33 -12.17
CA ILE A 75 23.14 -0.77 -11.29
C ILE A 75 23.19 -0.27 -9.84
N TRP A 76 22.53 -0.98 -8.94
CA TRP A 76 22.55 -0.73 -7.49
C TRP A 76 23.43 -1.77 -6.80
N ALA A 77 24.39 -1.32 -6.01
CA ALA A 77 25.26 -2.18 -5.22
C ALA A 77 25.24 -1.76 -3.76
N LEU A 78 24.99 -2.71 -2.87
CA LEU A 78 25.01 -2.54 -1.41
C LEU A 78 26.19 -3.28 -0.83
N ASN A 79 27.04 -2.58 -0.09
CA ASN A 79 28.29 -3.13 0.48
C ASN A 79 29.12 -3.89 -0.58
N GLY A 80 29.21 -3.33 -1.79
CA GLY A 80 29.97 -3.91 -2.91
C GLY A 80 29.27 -5.04 -3.67
N LYS A 81 28.08 -5.50 -3.23
CA LYS A 81 27.32 -6.55 -3.91
C LYS A 81 26.17 -5.93 -4.71
N VAL A 82 26.02 -6.31 -5.98
CA VAL A 82 24.88 -5.87 -6.81
C VAL A 82 23.58 -6.45 -6.23
N VAL A 83 22.61 -5.55 -5.96
CA VAL A 83 21.32 -5.90 -5.35
C VAL A 83 20.14 -5.62 -6.26
N ALA A 84 20.26 -4.68 -7.22
CA ALA A 84 19.19 -4.36 -8.14
C ALA A 84 19.72 -3.72 -9.43
N ARG A 85 18.81 -3.61 -10.43
CA ARG A 85 18.95 -2.81 -11.64
C ARG A 85 17.68 -2.03 -11.89
N GLY A 86 17.78 -0.86 -12.53
CA GLY A 86 16.65 -0.01 -12.87
C GLY A 86 16.73 1.37 -12.24
N VAL A 87 15.77 2.23 -12.60
CA VAL A 87 15.77 3.65 -12.22
C VAL A 87 15.48 3.90 -10.74
N SER A 88 14.96 2.93 -10.01
CA SER A 88 14.61 3.09 -8.60
C SER A 88 15.07 1.88 -7.78
N TYR A 89 15.48 2.14 -6.55
CA TYR A 89 15.82 1.13 -5.56
C TYR A 89 15.36 1.56 -4.18
N THR A 90 14.73 0.64 -3.44
CA THR A 90 14.38 0.84 -2.04
C THR A 90 15.37 0.12 -1.15
N PHE A 91 16.18 0.89 -0.45
CA PHE A 91 17.06 0.40 0.60
C PHE A 91 16.25 0.16 1.87
N ARG A 92 16.16 -1.08 2.31
CA ARG A 92 15.48 -1.49 3.55
C ARG A 92 16.37 -2.45 4.33
N PRO A 93 17.16 -1.96 5.27
CA PRO A 93 18.08 -2.81 6.04
C PRO A 93 17.31 -3.67 7.05
N SER A 94 17.67 -4.94 7.13
CA SER A 94 17.15 -5.91 8.10
C SER A 94 17.96 -5.97 9.39
N GLU A 95 19.15 -5.36 9.42
CA GLU A 95 20.06 -5.40 10.56
C GLU A 95 20.66 -4.01 10.82
N PRO A 96 20.95 -3.64 12.08
CA PRO A 96 21.71 -2.44 12.41
C PRO A 96 23.13 -2.52 11.86
N GLY A 97 23.75 -1.36 11.58
CA GLY A 97 25.11 -1.30 11.07
C GLY A 97 25.36 -0.16 10.11
N HIS A 98 26.51 -0.21 9.44
CA HIS A 98 26.90 0.75 8.42
C HIS A 98 26.77 0.12 7.03
N TYR A 99 26.19 0.86 6.10
CA TYR A 99 25.92 0.41 4.76
C TYR A 99 26.41 1.43 3.74
N THR A 100 27.10 0.94 2.72
CA THR A 100 27.50 1.73 1.56
C THR A 100 26.61 1.35 0.38
N LEU A 101 25.76 2.27 -0.09
CA LEU A 101 24.94 2.10 -1.29
C LEU A 101 25.59 2.87 -2.44
N ILE A 102 25.87 2.16 -3.54
CA ILE A 102 26.41 2.74 -4.76
C ILE A 102 25.42 2.50 -5.88
N PHE A 103 25.10 3.54 -6.65
CA PHE A 103 24.35 3.40 -7.89
C PHE A 103 25.13 4.01 -9.04
N SER A 104 25.18 3.31 -10.15
CA SER A 104 26.07 3.63 -11.27
C SER A 104 25.43 3.31 -12.62
N SER A 105 25.95 3.94 -13.69
CA SER A 105 25.68 3.52 -15.07
C SER A 105 26.19 2.08 -15.32
N ALA A 106 25.70 1.44 -16.40
CA ALA A 106 26.10 0.07 -16.75
C ALA A 106 27.60 -0.06 -17.02
N ASP A 107 28.19 0.95 -17.64
CA ASP A 107 29.64 1.05 -17.91
C ASP A 107 30.44 1.53 -16.70
N ARG A 108 29.78 1.91 -15.60
CA ARG A 108 30.35 2.43 -14.35
C ARG A 108 31.17 3.73 -14.51
N THR A 109 30.94 4.48 -15.59
CA THR A 109 31.57 5.79 -15.79
C THR A 109 30.98 6.86 -14.88
N LEU A 110 29.70 6.70 -14.53
CA LEU A 110 28.97 7.55 -13.59
C LEU A 110 28.60 6.74 -12.37
N SER A 111 28.91 7.24 -11.18
CA SER A 111 28.52 6.59 -9.92
C SER A 111 28.31 7.59 -8.80
N ILE A 112 27.35 7.30 -7.95
CA ILE A 112 27.07 8.03 -6.72
C ILE A 112 27.13 7.04 -5.56
N THR A 113 27.81 7.45 -4.49
CA THR A 113 27.89 6.68 -3.25
C THR A 113 27.13 7.38 -2.15
N ARG A 114 26.35 6.63 -1.37
CA ARG A 114 25.64 7.11 -0.19
C ARG A 114 25.86 6.15 0.97
N GLU A 115 26.30 6.71 2.09
CA GLU A 115 26.53 5.96 3.33
C GLU A 115 25.31 6.05 4.23
N TYR A 116 24.94 4.93 4.85
CA TYR A 116 23.84 4.86 5.81
C TYR A 116 24.32 4.28 7.13
N THR A 117 23.87 4.87 8.23
CA THR A 117 23.96 4.30 9.57
C THR A 117 22.59 3.78 9.97
N VAL A 118 22.48 2.50 10.24
CA VAL A 118 21.23 1.86 10.65
C VAL A 118 21.29 1.55 12.14
N LEU A 119 20.37 2.12 12.88
CA LEU A 119 20.22 1.94 14.32
C LEU A 119 19.18 0.87 14.64
N ASP A 120 19.24 0.34 15.86
CA ASP A 120 18.18 -0.51 16.41
C ASP A 120 16.84 0.24 16.43
N PRO A 121 15.70 -0.46 16.27
CA PRO A 121 14.39 0.11 16.52
C PRO A 121 14.25 0.58 17.98
N PRO A 122 13.40 1.57 18.28
CA PRO A 122 13.15 1.96 19.65
C PRO A 122 12.51 0.82 20.44
N PRO A 123 12.61 0.79 21.77
CA PRO A 123 11.86 -0.15 22.59
C PRO A 123 10.35 0.01 22.34
N PHE A 124 9.58 -1.06 22.58
CA PHE A 124 8.14 -0.98 22.49
C PHE A 124 7.57 -0.01 23.54
N PRO A 125 6.50 0.73 23.22
CA PRO A 125 5.78 1.51 24.19
C PRO A 125 5.17 0.57 25.26
N LYS A 126 4.93 1.13 26.44
CA LYS A 126 4.11 0.43 27.45
C LYS A 126 2.67 0.79 27.20
N PHE A 127 1.83 -0.22 27.12
CA PHE A 127 0.40 -0.04 26.98
C PHE A 127 -0.28 -0.08 28.36
N PRO A 128 -1.21 0.83 28.69
CA PRO A 128 -2.06 0.72 29.86
C PRO A 128 -3.04 -0.46 29.68
N ASP A 129 -3.60 -0.96 30.78
CA ASP A 129 -4.64 -1.97 30.71
C ASP A 129 -5.90 -1.39 30.06
N PRO A 130 -6.66 -2.18 29.24
CA PRO A 130 -7.88 -1.73 28.61
C PRO A 130 -9.00 -1.51 29.65
N GLU A 131 -9.89 -0.56 29.33
CA GLU A 131 -11.11 -0.36 30.11
C GLU A 131 -12.19 -1.33 29.64
N ILE A 132 -12.87 -1.99 30.58
CA ILE A 132 -13.90 -2.96 30.29
C ILE A 132 -15.27 -2.28 30.25
N ASN A 133 -15.92 -2.26 29.10
CA ASN A 133 -17.32 -1.89 28.96
C ASN A 133 -18.17 -3.18 28.96
N LYS A 134 -19.02 -3.36 29.99
CA LYS A 134 -19.87 -4.54 30.13
C LYS A 134 -21.11 -4.52 29.25
N ASP A 135 -21.49 -3.35 28.80
CA ASP A 135 -22.66 -3.10 27.97
C ASP A 135 -22.27 -2.80 26.50
N ALA A 136 -21.07 -3.24 26.10
CA ALA A 136 -20.51 -3.04 24.78
C ALA A 136 -21.38 -3.66 23.68
N THR A 137 -21.55 -2.92 22.57
CA THR A 137 -22.09 -3.50 21.34
C THR A 137 -20.96 -4.17 20.55
N PRO A 138 -21.18 -5.34 19.92
CA PRO A 138 -20.15 -5.99 19.14
C PRO A 138 -19.83 -5.29 17.82
N TYR A 139 -20.50 -4.19 17.49
CA TYR A 139 -20.51 -3.57 16.17
C TYR A 139 -19.80 -2.21 16.17
N ILE A 140 -19.47 -1.74 14.96
CA ILE A 140 -18.95 -0.39 14.72
C ILE A 140 -19.91 0.66 15.28
N THR A 141 -19.39 1.61 16.05
CA THR A 141 -20.15 2.73 16.62
C THR A 141 -19.68 4.10 16.12
N LYS A 142 -18.53 4.15 15.42
CA LYS A 142 -17.96 5.40 14.91
C LYS A 142 -17.33 5.15 13.54
N VAL A 143 -17.45 6.12 12.64
CA VAL A 143 -16.61 6.29 11.46
C VAL A 143 -15.88 7.62 11.62
N LEU A 144 -14.56 7.55 11.83
CA LEU A 144 -13.74 8.72 12.04
C LEU A 144 -13.35 9.37 10.71
N GLU A 145 -13.09 8.53 9.70
CA GLU A 145 -12.73 8.98 8.38
C GLU A 145 -13.12 7.94 7.32
N TYR A 146 -13.77 8.37 6.26
CA TYR A 146 -14.06 7.59 5.07
C TYR A 146 -13.50 8.33 3.85
N LEU A 147 -12.41 7.83 3.29
CA LEU A 147 -11.75 8.41 2.12
C LEU A 147 -11.49 7.32 1.07
N PRO A 148 -12.47 7.02 0.20
CA PRO A 148 -12.25 6.05 -0.86
C PRO A 148 -11.26 6.58 -1.90
N ALA A 149 -10.58 5.65 -2.57
CA ALA A 149 -9.91 5.95 -3.82
C ALA A 149 -10.94 6.10 -4.95
N VAL A 150 -10.46 6.40 -6.16
CA VAL A 150 -11.31 6.44 -7.35
C VAL A 150 -11.88 5.04 -7.65
N GLY A 151 -13.15 4.96 -8.03
CA GLY A 151 -13.78 3.66 -8.27
C GLY A 151 -15.20 3.75 -8.79
N GLN A 152 -15.67 2.64 -9.38
CA GLN A 152 -16.96 2.59 -10.06
C GLN A 152 -18.16 2.73 -9.12
N PHE A 153 -18.05 2.30 -7.85
CA PHE A 153 -19.09 2.41 -6.83
C PHE A 153 -18.92 3.60 -5.89
N VAL A 154 -17.84 4.34 -6.04
CA VAL A 154 -17.62 5.57 -5.30
C VAL A 154 -18.69 6.58 -5.68
N ASN A 155 -19.31 7.25 -4.71
CA ASN A 155 -20.53 8.06 -4.79
C ASN A 155 -21.87 7.30 -4.83
N GLU A 156 -21.85 5.96 -4.81
CA GLU A 156 -23.05 5.11 -4.73
C GLU A 156 -23.10 4.29 -3.44
N LEU A 157 -21.92 3.91 -2.89
CA LEU A 157 -21.82 3.06 -1.69
C LEU A 157 -20.83 3.64 -0.66
N PRO A 158 -21.29 4.55 0.23
CA PRO A 158 -22.61 5.11 0.37
C PRO A 158 -22.95 6.16 -0.68
N GLU A 159 -24.27 6.40 -0.88
CA GLU A 159 -24.76 7.34 -1.88
C GLU A 159 -24.43 8.79 -1.50
N TYR A 160 -23.75 9.48 -2.44
CA TYR A 160 -23.48 10.91 -2.33
C TYR A 160 -24.67 11.74 -2.79
N GLU A 161 -25.08 12.71 -2.00
CA GLU A 161 -26.04 13.74 -2.34
C GLU A 161 -25.36 15.10 -2.52
N ASP A 162 -25.90 15.92 -3.42
CA ASP A 162 -25.30 17.22 -3.71
C ASP A 162 -25.17 18.10 -2.46
N GLY A 163 -23.95 18.46 -2.12
CA GLY A 163 -23.63 19.26 -0.94
C GLY A 163 -23.08 18.45 0.24
N ASP A 164 -23.00 17.13 0.12
CA ASP A 164 -22.35 16.31 1.15
C ASP A 164 -20.90 16.74 1.37
N THR A 165 -20.54 16.85 2.63
CA THR A 165 -19.16 17.10 3.09
C THR A 165 -18.50 15.80 3.49
N GLN A 166 -17.21 15.85 3.85
CA GLN A 166 -16.50 14.71 4.41
C GLN A 166 -17.22 14.14 5.65
N GLU A 167 -17.68 15.02 6.53
CA GLU A 167 -18.41 14.63 7.74
C GLU A 167 -19.76 13.97 7.43
N ALA A 168 -20.47 14.45 6.40
CA ALA A 168 -21.70 13.83 5.95
C ALA A 168 -21.45 12.44 5.38
N MET A 169 -20.40 12.26 4.58
CA MET A 169 -20.03 10.95 4.05
C MET A 169 -19.53 9.98 5.13
N ASN A 170 -18.84 10.46 6.17
CA ASN A 170 -18.49 9.65 7.34
C ASN A 170 -19.75 9.17 8.08
N ALA A 171 -20.75 10.06 8.25
CA ALA A 171 -22.02 9.70 8.88
C ALA A 171 -22.82 8.67 8.06
N LYS A 172 -22.89 8.84 6.74
CA LYS A 172 -23.53 7.87 5.83
C LYS A 172 -22.83 6.51 5.85
N ALA A 173 -21.50 6.50 5.88
CA ALA A 173 -20.74 5.25 6.02
C ALA A 173 -21.03 4.56 7.37
N LEU A 174 -21.22 5.33 8.45
CA LEU A 174 -21.62 4.76 9.74
C LEU A 174 -23.03 4.17 9.67
N GLU A 175 -24.00 4.83 9.04
CA GLU A 175 -25.36 4.30 8.84
C GLU A 175 -25.34 2.95 8.10
N TYR A 176 -24.40 2.73 7.17
CA TYR A 176 -24.28 1.49 6.43
C TYR A 176 -23.64 0.36 7.25
N LEU A 177 -22.77 0.69 8.22
CA LEU A 177 -21.94 -0.27 8.92
C LEU A 177 -22.36 -0.57 10.36
N ALA A 178 -23.07 0.37 11.02
CA ALA A 178 -23.49 0.22 12.40
C ALA A 178 -24.57 -0.86 12.56
N ASP A 179 -24.69 -1.39 13.77
CA ASP A 179 -25.78 -2.32 14.16
C ASP A 179 -25.95 -3.53 13.22
N ASN A 180 -24.86 -4.01 12.63
CA ASN A 180 -24.89 -5.15 11.70
C ASN A 180 -25.84 -4.95 10.50
N GLN A 181 -25.89 -3.74 9.95
CA GLN A 181 -26.76 -3.41 8.79
C GLN A 181 -26.41 -4.26 7.56
N ARG A 182 -25.16 -4.68 7.43
CA ARG A 182 -24.63 -5.47 6.29
C ARG A 182 -24.79 -4.79 4.93
N SER A 183 -24.93 -3.46 4.94
CA SER A 183 -24.79 -2.66 3.74
C SER A 183 -23.32 -2.56 3.35
N LEU A 184 -23.02 -2.32 2.07
CA LEU A 184 -21.65 -2.23 1.60
C LEU A 184 -21.17 -0.79 1.59
N VAL A 185 -19.95 -0.57 2.06
CA VAL A 185 -19.18 0.65 1.87
C VAL A 185 -18.00 0.31 0.97
N THR A 186 -17.91 0.94 -0.20
CA THR A 186 -16.80 0.73 -1.14
C THR A 186 -15.60 1.57 -0.74
N LEU A 187 -14.41 1.01 -0.83
CA LEU A 187 -13.16 1.77 -0.64
C LEU A 187 -12.54 2.21 -1.97
N GLY A 188 -13.09 1.77 -3.10
CA GLY A 188 -12.55 2.06 -4.42
C GLY A 188 -11.18 1.40 -4.63
N GLY A 189 -10.41 1.91 -5.59
CA GLY A 189 -9.11 1.38 -5.95
C GLY A 189 -8.07 1.46 -4.84
N TRP A 190 -6.81 1.19 -5.17
CA TRP A 190 -5.75 1.07 -4.19
C TRP A 190 -5.64 2.26 -3.23
N GLY A 191 -5.53 1.97 -1.95
CA GLY A 191 -5.26 2.95 -0.90
C GLY A 191 -6.49 3.65 -0.35
N GLY A 192 -7.66 3.56 -1.00
CA GLY A 192 -8.91 4.05 -0.44
C GLY A 192 -9.21 3.37 0.88
N TYR A 193 -9.67 4.12 1.90
CA TYR A 193 -9.73 3.61 3.26
C TYR A 193 -10.91 4.13 4.06
N ILE A 194 -11.14 3.42 5.16
CA ILE A 194 -12.05 3.84 6.23
C ILE A 194 -11.38 3.62 7.59
N VAL A 195 -11.62 4.52 8.53
CA VAL A 195 -11.22 4.41 9.94
C VAL A 195 -12.48 4.32 10.79
N VAL A 196 -12.62 3.23 11.52
CA VAL A 196 -13.77 2.98 12.39
C VAL A 196 -13.35 2.83 13.85
N GLY A 197 -14.30 3.01 14.76
CA GLY A 197 -14.12 2.83 16.19
C GLY A 197 -15.34 2.17 16.83
N PHE A 198 -15.16 1.80 18.10
CA PHE A 198 -16.11 1.06 18.91
C PHE A 198 -16.46 1.86 20.17
N ASP A 199 -17.45 1.40 20.93
CA ASP A 199 -17.80 1.97 22.25
C ASP A 199 -16.99 1.31 23.39
N HIS A 200 -16.03 0.44 23.03
CA HIS A 200 -15.17 -0.31 23.93
C HIS A 200 -13.85 -0.68 23.23
N THR A 201 -12.90 -1.21 23.97
CA THR A 201 -11.69 -1.86 23.43
C THR A 201 -12.02 -3.32 23.11
N ILE A 202 -11.84 -3.74 21.86
CA ILE A 202 -11.82 -5.16 21.47
C ILE A 202 -10.59 -5.78 22.12
N LEU A 203 -10.78 -6.73 23.02
CA LEU A 203 -9.67 -7.32 23.78
C LEU A 203 -8.83 -8.27 22.92
N ASN A 204 -7.53 -8.27 23.14
CA ASN A 204 -6.65 -9.32 22.64
C ASN A 204 -6.68 -10.51 23.59
N VAL A 205 -7.30 -11.61 23.19
CA VAL A 205 -7.43 -12.83 23.99
C VAL A 205 -6.42 -13.88 23.53
N PRO A 206 -5.46 -14.26 24.37
CA PRO A 206 -4.39 -15.18 23.98
C PRO A 206 -4.90 -16.48 23.33
N GLY A 207 -4.39 -16.78 22.13
CA GLY A 207 -4.72 -17.98 21.39
C GLY A 207 -6.08 -17.98 20.69
N LYS A 208 -6.75 -16.83 20.60
CA LYS A 208 -8.02 -16.62 19.93
C LYS A 208 -7.87 -15.60 18.80
N ARG A 209 -8.85 -15.60 17.90
CA ARG A 209 -9.08 -14.49 16.98
C ARG A 209 -10.10 -13.55 17.64
N ASP A 210 -9.89 -12.25 17.50
CA ASP A 210 -10.55 -11.27 18.35
C ASP A 210 -11.67 -10.52 17.64
N PHE A 211 -11.54 -10.28 16.35
CA PHE A 211 -12.56 -9.61 15.57
C PHE A 211 -12.69 -10.19 14.16
N ARG A 212 -13.83 -9.94 13.53
CA ARG A 212 -14.11 -10.36 12.18
C ARG A 212 -14.37 -9.14 11.31
N VAL A 213 -13.71 -9.04 10.16
CA VAL A 213 -13.97 -8.00 9.16
C VAL A 213 -14.80 -8.59 8.03
N LEU A 214 -15.97 -7.99 7.77
CA LEU A 214 -16.95 -8.47 6.82
C LEU A 214 -16.81 -7.70 5.49
N GLY A 215 -16.77 -8.44 4.39
CA GLY A 215 -16.77 -7.91 3.02
C GLY A 215 -17.86 -8.56 2.17
N ASN A 216 -17.62 -8.64 0.85
CA ASN A 216 -18.51 -9.31 -0.10
C ASN A 216 -17.84 -10.45 -0.89
N ALA A 217 -16.65 -10.88 -0.48
CA ALA A 217 -15.90 -11.95 -1.13
C ALA A 217 -16.73 -13.22 -1.35
N PHE A 218 -16.63 -13.81 -2.53
CA PHE A 218 -17.30 -15.06 -2.88
C PHE A 218 -16.42 -15.92 -3.79
N TYR A 219 -16.78 -17.22 -3.89
CA TYR A 219 -16.14 -18.18 -4.79
C TYR A 219 -17.07 -18.59 -5.92
N ALA A 220 -16.53 -18.73 -7.14
CA ALA A 220 -17.31 -19.00 -8.34
C ALA A 220 -18.00 -20.37 -8.34
N ASN A 221 -17.47 -21.36 -7.59
CA ASN A 221 -17.89 -22.77 -7.64
C ASN A 221 -18.54 -23.24 -6.33
N ASP A 222 -19.45 -22.50 -5.74
CA ASP A 222 -20.20 -22.92 -4.54
C ASP A 222 -19.31 -23.51 -3.42
N ASN A 223 -18.09 -22.95 -3.24
CA ASN A 223 -17.17 -23.29 -2.15
C ASN A 223 -16.35 -24.59 -2.30
N LYS A 224 -16.25 -25.17 -3.47
CA LYS A 224 -15.47 -26.41 -3.59
C LYS A 224 -13.98 -26.19 -3.53
N ASP A 225 -13.48 -25.15 -4.20
CA ASP A 225 -12.08 -24.73 -4.09
C ASP A 225 -11.99 -23.20 -4.19
N PRO A 226 -11.53 -22.51 -3.13
CA PRO A 226 -11.37 -21.06 -3.13
C PRO A 226 -10.30 -20.56 -4.12
N TYR A 227 -9.50 -21.47 -4.69
CA TYR A 227 -8.46 -21.15 -5.65
C TYR A 227 -8.85 -21.47 -7.11
N ASP A 228 -10.05 -22.00 -7.34
CA ASP A 228 -10.61 -22.16 -8.69
C ASP A 228 -11.11 -20.84 -9.28
N GLY A 229 -11.33 -19.84 -8.44
CA GLY A 229 -11.78 -18.52 -8.84
C GLY A 229 -12.82 -17.94 -7.91
N GLY A 230 -13.05 -16.64 -8.06
CA GLY A 230 -13.99 -15.90 -7.26
C GLY A 230 -13.84 -14.40 -7.47
N SER A 231 -14.41 -13.61 -6.55
CA SER A 231 -14.15 -12.20 -6.38
C SER A 231 -13.64 -12.00 -4.96
N CYS A 232 -12.31 -11.91 -4.82
CA CYS A 232 -11.65 -11.59 -3.57
C CYS A 232 -10.80 -10.35 -3.79
N GLU A 233 -11.13 -9.28 -3.08
CA GLU A 233 -10.58 -7.93 -3.26
C GLU A 233 -9.87 -7.45 -1.98
N PRO A 234 -8.73 -8.10 -1.62
CA PRO A 234 -8.14 -8.02 -0.30
C PRO A 234 -7.75 -6.62 0.11
N GLY A 235 -8.28 -6.19 1.26
CA GLY A 235 -7.88 -4.99 1.95
C GLY A 235 -6.93 -5.28 3.11
N VAL A 236 -5.99 -4.38 3.32
CA VAL A 236 -5.04 -4.39 4.43
C VAL A 236 -5.71 -3.82 5.67
N ILE A 237 -5.45 -4.43 6.81
CA ILE A 237 -6.01 -4.05 8.10
C ILE A 237 -4.92 -3.44 8.96
N MET A 238 -5.19 -2.26 9.51
CA MET A 238 -4.39 -1.64 10.56
C MET A 238 -5.24 -1.49 11.81
N VAL A 239 -4.62 -1.63 12.97
CA VAL A 239 -5.27 -1.54 14.28
C VAL A 239 -4.57 -0.49 15.13
N ALA A 240 -5.33 0.21 15.97
CA ALA A 240 -4.77 1.17 16.92
C ALA A 240 -5.36 0.94 18.31
N TYR A 241 -4.49 1.02 19.32
CA TYR A 241 -4.86 1.04 20.72
C TYR A 241 -4.68 2.47 21.25
N ASP A 242 -5.76 3.06 21.75
CA ASP A 242 -5.78 4.44 22.30
C ASP A 242 -5.05 4.49 23.65
N ALA A 243 -3.73 4.43 23.62
CA ALA A 243 -2.90 4.33 24.83
C ALA A 243 -2.97 5.59 25.70
N ASN A 244 -3.27 6.74 25.12
CA ASN A 244 -3.38 8.01 25.83
C ASN A 244 -4.83 8.39 26.17
N ARG A 245 -5.81 7.59 25.72
CA ARG A 245 -7.25 7.74 25.99
C ARG A 245 -7.84 9.07 25.53
N ASN A 246 -7.37 9.55 24.38
CA ASN A 246 -7.86 10.81 23.82
C ASN A 246 -9.09 10.64 22.90
N GLY A 247 -9.54 9.40 22.66
CA GLY A 247 -10.72 9.06 21.88
C GLY A 247 -10.52 9.08 20.36
N LYS A 248 -9.28 9.14 19.91
CA LYS A 248 -8.89 9.10 18.49
C LYS A 248 -7.57 8.36 18.29
N PRO A 249 -7.34 7.76 17.12
CA PRO A 249 -6.06 7.11 16.85
C PRO A 249 -4.99 8.15 16.49
N ASP A 250 -3.88 8.16 17.23
CA ASP A 250 -2.71 8.97 16.90
C ASP A 250 -1.80 8.24 15.90
N GLU A 251 -0.96 8.99 15.16
CA GLU A 251 -0.13 8.43 14.09
C GLU A 251 0.82 7.32 14.59
N ASN A 252 1.30 7.42 15.82
CA ASN A 252 2.21 6.45 16.43
C ASN A 252 1.53 5.25 17.10
N GLU A 253 0.20 5.17 17.08
CA GLU A 253 -0.60 4.10 17.68
C GLU A 253 -1.02 3.03 16.66
N TRP A 254 -0.74 3.24 15.37
CA TRP A 254 -1.09 2.32 14.31
C TRP A 254 -0.12 1.16 14.15
N TYR A 255 -0.67 -0.05 14.09
CA TYR A 255 0.01 -1.31 13.83
C TYR A 255 -0.70 -2.03 12.68
N GLU A 256 0.05 -2.72 11.84
CA GLU A 256 -0.49 -3.44 10.69
C GLU A 256 -0.69 -4.91 11.00
N ILE A 257 -1.83 -5.48 10.63
CA ILE A 257 -2.07 -6.92 10.74
C ILE A 257 -1.25 -7.64 9.67
N GLN A 258 -0.36 -8.51 10.11
CA GLN A 258 0.52 -9.30 9.24
C GLN A 258 -0.25 -10.45 8.60
N GLY A 259 -0.79 -10.24 7.40
CA GLY A 259 -1.41 -11.29 6.61
C GLY A 259 -0.38 -12.21 5.92
N SER A 260 -0.88 -13.21 5.20
CA SER A 260 -0.05 -14.25 4.58
C SER A 260 0.96 -13.73 3.56
N ALA A 261 0.60 -12.74 2.75
CA ALA A 261 1.50 -12.14 1.78
C ALA A 261 2.62 -11.31 2.43
N HIS A 262 2.39 -10.76 3.62
CA HIS A 262 3.40 -10.06 4.39
C HIS A 262 4.53 -11.01 4.84
N VAL A 263 4.18 -12.26 5.13
CA VAL A 263 5.13 -13.29 5.56
C VAL A 263 5.89 -13.84 4.35
N ASP A 264 5.16 -14.33 3.37
CA ASP A 264 5.74 -14.87 2.14
C ASP A 264 4.65 -15.00 1.05
N HIS A 265 4.57 -14.00 0.17
CA HIS A 265 3.61 -13.97 -0.92
C HIS A 265 3.85 -15.07 -1.96
N THR A 266 5.07 -15.60 -2.06
CA THR A 266 5.40 -16.68 -3.01
C THR A 266 4.75 -18.00 -2.63
N LYS A 267 4.24 -18.11 -1.41
CA LYS A 267 3.50 -19.28 -0.91
C LYS A 267 1.98 -19.18 -1.13
N GLU A 268 1.50 -18.12 -1.76
CA GLU A 268 0.10 -18.07 -2.15
C GLU A 268 -0.16 -19.12 -3.24
N PRO A 269 -1.23 -19.95 -3.13
CA PRO A 269 -1.45 -21.09 -4.04
C PRO A 269 -1.54 -20.71 -5.51
N TRP A 270 -1.96 -19.49 -5.80
CA TRP A 270 -2.11 -18.94 -7.15
C TRP A 270 -0.86 -18.19 -7.67
N PHE A 271 0.19 -18.01 -6.83
CA PHE A 271 1.35 -17.16 -7.15
C PHE A 271 1.99 -17.47 -8.51
N ASP A 272 2.32 -18.74 -8.76
CA ASP A 272 2.97 -19.14 -10.01
C ASP A 272 2.06 -18.98 -11.24
N MET A 273 0.75 -18.96 -11.03
CA MET A 273 -0.24 -18.74 -12.09
C MET A 273 -0.28 -17.28 -12.47
N ILE A 274 -0.43 -16.39 -11.49
CA ILE A 274 -0.49 -14.93 -11.72
C ILE A 274 0.84 -14.40 -12.25
N LYS A 275 1.97 -14.89 -11.74
CA LYS A 275 3.32 -14.51 -12.21
C LYS A 275 3.52 -14.72 -13.71
N LYS A 276 2.78 -15.63 -14.34
CA LYS A 276 2.84 -15.92 -15.78
C LYS A 276 1.98 -14.99 -16.62
N VAL A 277 1.09 -14.20 -16.01
CA VAL A 277 0.25 -13.24 -16.72
C VAL A 277 1.13 -12.07 -17.19
N PRO A 278 1.18 -11.76 -18.51
CA PRO A 278 1.97 -10.67 -19.01
C PRO A 278 1.59 -9.33 -18.35
N GLY A 279 2.58 -8.58 -17.87
CA GLY A 279 2.36 -7.30 -17.22
C GLY A 279 1.91 -7.37 -15.76
N SER A 280 1.78 -8.57 -15.18
CA SER A 280 1.48 -8.71 -13.75
C SER A 280 2.59 -8.13 -12.90
N ASP A 281 2.22 -7.26 -11.97
CA ASP A 281 3.11 -6.76 -10.93
C ASP A 281 3.05 -7.68 -9.72
N MET A 282 4.03 -8.57 -9.64
CA MET A 282 4.21 -9.51 -8.55
C MET A 282 5.23 -9.00 -7.54
N ASN A 283 5.67 -7.76 -7.69
CA ASN A 283 6.52 -7.15 -6.70
C ASN A 283 5.77 -7.09 -5.38
N PHE A 284 6.48 -7.47 -4.40
CA PHE A 284 6.11 -7.66 -3.05
C PHE A 284 5.57 -6.40 -2.42
N TYR A 285 4.86 -6.51 -1.34
CA TYR A 285 4.24 -5.39 -0.70
C TYR A 285 5.24 -4.27 -0.35
N TYR A 286 4.77 -3.06 -0.54
CA TYR A 286 5.48 -1.85 -0.16
C TYR A 286 4.71 -1.19 0.98
N ARG A 287 5.25 -1.16 2.17
CA ARG A 287 4.59 -0.55 3.35
C ARG A 287 4.49 0.97 3.29
N ASP A 288 5.32 1.57 2.46
CA ASP A 288 5.44 3.01 2.23
C ASP A 288 5.03 3.38 0.80
N TYR A 289 4.05 2.66 0.24
CA TYR A 289 3.57 2.95 -1.10
C TYR A 289 2.64 4.16 -1.08
N GLU A 290 2.80 5.03 -2.06
CA GLU A 290 1.97 6.20 -2.27
C GLU A 290 1.45 6.21 -3.70
N MET A 291 0.17 6.54 -3.87
CA MET A 291 -0.45 6.71 -5.17
C MET A 291 -1.25 8.01 -5.20
N THR A 292 -1.04 8.80 -6.25
CA THR A 292 -1.78 10.02 -6.51
C THR A 292 -2.74 9.80 -7.67
N TYR A 293 -4.02 10.08 -7.43
CA TYR A 293 -5.08 10.04 -8.44
C TYR A 293 -5.41 11.46 -8.91
N GLU A 294 -5.64 11.62 -10.21
CA GLU A 294 -6.03 12.89 -10.82
C GLU A 294 -7.50 12.85 -11.22
N ARG A 295 -8.21 13.98 -11.02
CA ARG A 295 -9.61 14.09 -11.41
C ARG A 295 -9.75 13.92 -12.92
N PRO A 296 -10.67 13.07 -13.40
CA PRO A 296 -10.90 12.91 -14.84
C PRO A 296 -11.42 14.19 -15.45
N THR A 297 -10.97 14.49 -16.67
CA THR A 297 -11.37 15.68 -17.43
C THR A 297 -12.44 15.39 -18.47
N LYS A 298 -12.79 14.10 -18.68
CA LYS A 298 -13.78 13.66 -19.67
C LYS A 298 -14.67 12.61 -19.03
N GLU A 299 -15.97 12.75 -19.23
CA GLU A 299 -16.99 11.81 -18.74
C GLU A 299 -17.78 11.16 -19.89
N GLU A 300 -17.65 11.67 -21.11
CA GLU A 300 -18.38 11.17 -22.27
C GLU A 300 -17.78 9.88 -22.80
N PHE A 301 -18.64 8.88 -22.99
CA PHE A 301 -18.24 7.60 -23.55
C PHE A 301 -17.91 7.71 -25.04
N THR A 302 -16.92 6.94 -25.47
CA THR A 302 -16.51 6.79 -26.86
C THR A 302 -16.51 5.31 -27.25
N ASP A 303 -16.58 5.02 -28.55
CA ASP A 303 -16.29 3.68 -29.01
C ASP A 303 -14.77 3.41 -28.86
N THR A 304 -14.42 2.59 -27.88
CA THR A 304 -13.01 2.27 -27.57
C THR A 304 -12.51 1.04 -28.29
N GLY A 305 -13.40 0.28 -28.96
CA GLY A 305 -13.09 -1.05 -29.49
C GLY A 305 -12.83 -2.11 -28.41
N VAL A 306 -12.88 -1.75 -27.13
CA VAL A 306 -12.70 -2.68 -25.98
C VAL A 306 -14.07 -3.00 -25.41
N PRO A 307 -14.43 -4.28 -25.28
CA PRO A 307 -15.74 -4.69 -24.78
C PRO A 307 -16.04 -4.07 -23.40
N PHE A 308 -17.20 -3.45 -23.28
CA PHE A 308 -17.73 -2.85 -22.05
C PHE A 308 -16.90 -1.73 -21.44
N VAL A 309 -15.92 -1.19 -22.15
CA VAL A 309 -15.12 -0.03 -21.71
C VAL A 309 -15.55 1.20 -22.52
N GLY A 310 -16.04 2.23 -21.84
CA GLY A 310 -16.48 3.49 -22.44
C GLY A 310 -15.38 4.55 -22.54
N ILE A 311 -14.40 4.52 -21.60
CA ILE A 311 -13.24 5.42 -21.63
C ILE A 311 -12.01 4.63 -21.17
N VAL A 312 -11.01 4.48 -22.05
CA VAL A 312 -9.78 3.71 -21.73
C VAL A 312 -8.89 4.48 -20.75
N ASN A 313 -8.59 5.74 -21.05
CA ASN A 313 -7.73 6.60 -20.25
C ASN A 313 -8.60 7.56 -19.44
N TYR A 314 -9.20 7.06 -18.34
CA TYR A 314 -10.19 7.83 -17.60
C TYR A 314 -9.58 8.54 -16.38
N VAL A 315 -9.16 7.82 -15.35
CA VAL A 315 -8.47 8.41 -14.20
C VAL A 315 -6.99 8.12 -14.30
N HIS A 316 -6.17 9.17 -14.39
CA HIS A 316 -4.72 9.04 -14.36
C HIS A 316 -4.24 8.84 -12.92
N TRP A 317 -3.23 7.98 -12.75
CA TRP A 317 -2.55 7.82 -11.47
C TRP A 317 -1.04 7.75 -11.66
N THR A 318 -0.32 8.17 -10.62
CA THR A 318 1.13 8.05 -10.48
C THR A 318 1.47 7.51 -9.09
N ASP A 319 2.63 6.88 -8.93
CA ASP A 319 3.09 6.37 -7.64
C ASP A 319 4.49 6.86 -7.26
N ASN A 320 4.90 6.62 -6.02
CA ASN A 320 6.22 6.99 -5.51
C ASN A 320 7.35 6.03 -5.95
N ARG A 321 7.06 5.08 -6.86
CA ARG A 321 8.03 4.14 -7.45
C ARG A 321 8.29 4.43 -8.92
N GLY A 322 7.76 5.54 -9.45
CA GLY A 322 7.85 5.92 -10.86
C GLY A 322 6.83 5.21 -11.76
N GLY A 323 5.89 4.48 -11.18
CA GLY A 323 4.76 3.89 -11.88
C GLY A 323 3.72 4.94 -12.24
N LYS A 324 3.02 4.71 -13.34
CA LYS A 324 1.87 5.50 -13.80
C LYS A 324 0.94 4.65 -14.64
N GLY A 325 -0.32 5.04 -14.68
CA GLY A 325 -1.31 4.32 -15.46
C GLY A 325 -2.66 5.01 -15.48
N TRP A 326 -3.65 4.28 -15.94
CA TRP A 326 -5.01 4.75 -16.08
C TRP A 326 -5.98 3.73 -15.50
N LEU A 327 -6.98 4.20 -14.76
CA LEU A 327 -8.18 3.42 -14.47
C LEU A 327 -9.19 3.70 -15.60
N PRO A 328 -9.64 2.69 -16.35
CA PRO A 328 -10.66 2.86 -17.37
C PRO A 328 -12.05 3.03 -16.73
N LYS A 329 -12.98 3.63 -17.49
CA LYS A 329 -14.40 3.70 -17.13
C LYS A 329 -15.18 2.66 -17.93
N ASN A 330 -15.90 1.79 -17.23
CA ASN A 330 -16.79 0.84 -17.90
C ASN A 330 -18.09 1.50 -18.35
N THR A 331 -18.89 0.78 -19.15
CA THR A 331 -20.18 1.31 -19.67
C THR A 331 -21.36 1.13 -18.72
N PHE A 332 -21.17 0.45 -17.59
CA PHE A 332 -22.23 0.12 -16.63
C PHE A 332 -22.46 1.23 -15.63
N HIS A 333 -21.36 1.88 -15.17
CA HIS A 333 -21.40 2.94 -14.18
C HIS A 333 -21.18 4.31 -14.83
N LYS A 334 -22.23 5.14 -14.83
CA LYS A 334 -22.24 6.44 -15.52
C LYS A 334 -21.73 7.59 -14.69
N GLN A 335 -21.79 7.47 -13.34
CA GLN A 335 -21.27 8.49 -12.43
C GLN A 335 -19.76 8.65 -12.55
N THR A 336 -19.25 9.77 -12.06
CA THR A 336 -17.81 9.95 -11.94
C THR A 336 -17.23 8.96 -10.92
N TYR A 337 -16.04 8.41 -11.21
CA TYR A 337 -15.32 7.54 -10.28
C TYR A 337 -14.52 8.32 -9.24
N TYR A 338 -14.43 9.63 -9.38
CA TYR A 338 -13.77 10.50 -8.42
C TYR A 338 -14.74 10.89 -7.30
N PRO A 339 -14.35 10.80 -6.01
CA PRO A 339 -15.22 11.19 -4.91
C PRO A 339 -15.67 12.64 -5.03
N LYS A 340 -16.98 12.89 -5.09
CA LYS A 340 -17.54 14.22 -5.40
C LYS A 340 -17.31 15.25 -4.30
N TRP A 341 -17.15 14.83 -3.06
CA TRP A 341 -16.89 15.74 -1.92
C TRP A 341 -15.42 16.16 -1.80
N ILE A 342 -14.49 15.51 -2.51
CA ILE A 342 -13.09 15.94 -2.56
C ILE A 342 -12.97 17.12 -3.51
N LYS A 343 -12.52 18.28 -2.99
CA LYS A 343 -12.45 19.53 -3.76
C LYS A 343 -11.24 19.64 -4.68
N GLY A 344 -10.15 18.96 -4.38
CA GLY A 344 -8.90 19.03 -5.16
C GLY A 344 -9.00 18.31 -6.51
N ASP A 345 -8.14 18.70 -7.46
CA ASP A 345 -8.02 18.00 -8.76
C ASP A 345 -7.20 16.72 -8.65
N LYS A 346 -6.53 16.50 -7.54
CA LYS A 346 -5.80 15.28 -7.23
C LYS A 346 -5.66 15.10 -5.72
N TYR A 347 -5.47 13.85 -5.30
CA TYR A 347 -5.17 13.49 -3.92
C TYR A 347 -4.29 12.25 -3.87
N THR A 348 -3.50 12.15 -2.80
CA THR A 348 -2.53 11.07 -2.59
C THR A 348 -2.97 10.20 -1.44
N LEU A 349 -2.97 8.89 -1.65
CA LEU A 349 -3.24 7.87 -0.65
C LEU A 349 -1.94 7.13 -0.31
N ARG A 350 -1.86 6.63 0.93
CA ARG A 350 -0.68 5.95 1.46
C ARG A 350 -1.07 4.67 2.18
N GLY A 351 -0.23 3.65 2.06
CA GLY A 351 -0.45 2.39 2.75
C GLY A 351 0.42 1.26 2.23
N THR A 352 0.12 0.06 2.65
CA THR A 352 0.74 -1.15 2.14
C THR A 352 0.08 -1.57 0.84
N ARG A 353 0.90 -1.88 -0.16
CA ARG A 353 0.47 -2.47 -1.42
C ARG A 353 0.77 -3.96 -1.44
N LEU A 354 -0.23 -4.75 -1.80
CA LEU A 354 -0.16 -6.21 -1.97
C LEU A 354 0.13 -6.58 -3.45
N PRO A 355 0.66 -7.79 -3.71
CA PRO A 355 0.78 -8.30 -5.07
C PRO A 355 -0.58 -8.48 -5.74
N GLN A 356 -0.62 -8.37 -7.06
CA GLN A 356 -1.82 -8.62 -7.86
C GLN A 356 -2.30 -10.05 -7.71
N ASN A 357 -3.63 -10.26 -7.69
CA ASN A 357 -4.25 -11.55 -7.41
C ASN A 357 -5.25 -12.02 -8.47
N SER A 358 -5.38 -11.32 -9.60
CA SER A 358 -6.39 -11.66 -10.57
C SER A 358 -5.83 -12.03 -11.95
N ARG A 359 -6.61 -12.77 -12.72
CA ARG A 359 -6.35 -13.04 -14.13
C ARG A 359 -7.64 -13.09 -14.95
N ASP A 360 -7.53 -12.81 -16.22
CA ASP A 360 -8.56 -13.13 -17.19
C ASP A 360 -8.48 -14.61 -17.59
N GLN A 361 -9.46 -15.40 -17.20
CA GLN A 361 -9.54 -16.82 -17.58
C GLN A 361 -9.99 -17.02 -19.03
N SER A 362 -10.69 -16.03 -19.62
CA SER A 362 -11.13 -16.11 -21.00
C SER A 362 -10.01 -15.83 -22.00
N GLY A 363 -8.94 -15.13 -21.59
CA GLY A 363 -7.86 -14.68 -22.45
C GLY A 363 -8.25 -13.57 -23.43
N VAL A 364 -9.49 -13.04 -23.33
CA VAL A 364 -10.06 -12.00 -24.22
C VAL A 364 -10.74 -10.86 -23.45
N GLY A 365 -10.43 -10.70 -22.16
CA GLY A 365 -10.92 -9.62 -21.32
C GLY A 365 -12.36 -9.74 -20.85
N ARG A 366 -12.92 -10.96 -20.81
CA ARG A 366 -14.35 -11.16 -20.52
C ARG A 366 -14.66 -11.90 -19.23
N TYR A 367 -13.70 -12.64 -18.67
CA TYR A 367 -13.94 -13.41 -17.45
C TYR A 367 -12.72 -13.35 -16.54
N PHE A 368 -12.81 -12.48 -15.54
CA PHE A 368 -11.77 -12.30 -14.54
C PHE A 368 -12.10 -13.10 -13.28
N VAL A 369 -11.07 -13.67 -12.68
CA VAL A 369 -11.12 -14.29 -11.36
C VAL A 369 -10.08 -13.64 -10.46
N LEU A 370 -10.50 -13.33 -9.25
CA LEU A 370 -9.70 -12.72 -8.21
C LEU A 370 -9.52 -13.75 -7.10
N PHE A 371 -8.27 -14.10 -6.80
CA PHE A 371 -7.94 -15.18 -5.88
C PHE A 371 -7.76 -14.63 -4.45
N LYS A 372 -8.22 -15.39 -3.46
CA LYS A 372 -7.99 -15.05 -2.05
C LYS A 372 -6.52 -15.26 -1.67
N PHE A 373 -6.05 -14.47 -0.72
CA PHE A 373 -4.87 -14.76 0.08
C PHE A 373 -5.22 -15.73 1.20
N ARG A 374 -4.24 -16.44 1.74
CA ARG A 374 -4.49 -17.48 2.73
C ARG A 374 -5.15 -16.98 4.02
N TYR A 375 -4.80 -15.77 4.52
CA TYR A 375 -5.37 -15.15 5.72
C TYR A 375 -4.92 -13.70 5.93
N GLY A 376 -5.62 -12.97 6.82
CA GLY A 376 -5.17 -11.70 7.39
C GLY A 376 -5.59 -10.46 6.59
N TYR A 377 -6.61 -10.58 5.76
CA TYR A 377 -7.15 -9.49 4.95
C TYR A 377 -8.67 -9.44 5.02
N VAL A 378 -9.23 -8.25 4.87
CA VAL A 378 -10.67 -8.06 4.66
C VAL A 378 -11.04 -8.36 3.23
N ASP A 379 -12.30 -8.66 2.96
CA ASP A 379 -12.87 -8.93 1.62
C ASP A 379 -12.09 -9.98 0.81
N ASN A 380 -11.56 -10.92 1.55
CA ASN A 380 -10.65 -11.97 1.09
C ASN A 380 -11.22 -13.37 1.31
N GLU A 381 -12.08 -13.50 2.31
CA GLU A 381 -12.73 -14.74 2.69
C GLU A 381 -14.21 -14.49 2.92
N LYS A 382 -15.03 -15.50 2.76
CA LYS A 382 -16.45 -15.41 3.07
C LYS A 382 -16.68 -15.10 4.54
N ASN A 383 -17.66 -14.24 4.81
CA ASN A 383 -17.96 -13.73 6.13
C ASN A 383 -18.29 -14.80 7.19
N ASN A 384 -18.73 -15.98 6.76
CA ASN A 384 -19.13 -17.09 7.64
C ASN A 384 -18.03 -18.11 7.89
N LEU A 385 -16.82 -17.90 7.37
CA LEU A 385 -15.70 -18.81 7.56
C LEU A 385 -14.70 -18.22 8.57
N ASP A 386 -14.02 -19.11 9.29
CA ASP A 386 -13.06 -18.70 10.34
C ASP A 386 -11.93 -17.82 9.79
N ASP A 387 -11.50 -18.03 8.56
CA ASP A 387 -10.40 -17.27 7.96
C ASP A 387 -10.74 -15.80 7.63
N SER A 388 -12.01 -15.36 7.81
CA SER A 388 -12.38 -13.93 7.85
C SER A 388 -12.12 -13.27 9.21
N ALA A 389 -11.84 -14.05 10.24
CA ALA A 389 -11.54 -13.57 11.59
C ALA A 389 -10.05 -13.30 11.77
N ILE A 390 -9.75 -12.24 12.51
CA ILE A 390 -8.42 -11.66 12.70
C ILE A 390 -8.00 -11.80 14.16
N ASP A 391 -6.73 -12.09 14.37
CA ASP A 391 -6.07 -12.17 15.66
C ASP A 391 -5.21 -10.91 15.86
N ILE A 392 -5.41 -10.21 16.95
CA ILE A 392 -4.66 -8.98 17.28
C ILE A 392 -3.16 -9.29 17.45
N ASP A 393 -2.79 -10.49 17.87
CA ASP A 393 -1.39 -10.93 17.97
C ASP A 393 -0.68 -11.04 16.59
N TRP A 394 -1.41 -10.88 15.48
CA TRP A 394 -0.78 -10.72 14.17
C TRP A 394 -0.26 -9.30 13.92
N ALA A 395 -0.48 -8.36 14.83
CA ALA A 395 -0.02 -6.99 14.68
C ALA A 395 1.51 -6.88 14.61
N ILE A 396 1.98 -6.04 13.71
CA ILE A 396 3.39 -5.66 13.54
C ILE A 396 3.55 -4.15 13.56
N ASP A 397 4.66 -3.68 14.10
CA ASP A 397 5.00 -2.27 14.06
C ASP A 397 5.57 -1.84 12.68
N LYS A 398 5.83 -0.56 12.52
CA LYS A 398 6.43 -0.02 11.28
C LYS A 398 7.81 -0.61 10.95
N TYR A 399 8.47 -1.25 11.90
CA TYR A 399 9.74 -1.94 11.71
C TYR A 399 9.57 -3.42 11.34
N GLY A 400 8.33 -3.94 11.33
CA GLY A 400 8.01 -5.34 11.04
C GLY A 400 8.14 -6.28 12.23
N ARG A 401 8.30 -5.73 13.46
CA ARG A 401 8.37 -6.53 14.68
C ARG A 401 6.97 -6.84 15.20
N LYS A 402 6.77 -8.04 15.69
CA LYS A 402 5.54 -8.43 16.38
C LYS A 402 5.30 -7.56 17.61
N VAL A 403 4.08 -7.09 17.77
CA VAL A 403 3.64 -6.27 18.91
C VAL A 403 2.51 -6.99 19.61
N HIS A 404 2.59 -7.05 20.92
CA HIS A 404 1.48 -7.54 21.74
C HIS A 404 0.68 -6.33 22.25
N LEU A 405 -0.45 -6.07 21.59
CA LEU A 405 -1.41 -5.05 22.02
C LEU A 405 -2.36 -5.63 23.04
N PRO A 406 -2.79 -4.88 24.07
CA PRO A 406 -3.80 -5.38 25.02
C PRO A 406 -5.21 -5.47 24.39
N GLY A 407 -5.43 -4.78 23.28
CA GLY A 407 -6.65 -4.74 22.51
C GLY A 407 -6.58 -3.69 21.43
N VAL A 408 -7.71 -3.38 20.79
CA VAL A 408 -7.82 -2.34 19.77
C VAL A 408 -9.08 -1.49 19.97
N ASP A 409 -8.96 -0.17 19.78
CA ASP A 409 -10.05 0.79 19.87
C ASP A 409 -10.47 1.27 18.48
N PHE A 410 -9.52 1.28 17.53
CA PHE A 410 -9.75 1.72 16.16
C PHE A 410 -9.18 0.74 15.15
N ILE A 411 -9.91 0.58 14.04
CA ILE A 411 -9.48 -0.25 12.92
C ILE A 411 -9.53 0.60 11.66
N ARG A 412 -8.44 0.58 10.88
CA ARG A 412 -8.38 1.14 9.54
C ARG A 412 -8.28 0.00 8.53
N VAL A 413 -9.13 0.07 7.51
CA VAL A 413 -9.07 -0.84 6.36
C VAL A 413 -8.78 -0.02 5.12
N HIS A 414 -7.88 -0.50 4.25
CA HIS A 414 -7.65 0.10 2.94
C HIS A 414 -7.51 -0.95 1.84
N THR A 415 -7.94 -0.62 0.63
CA THR A 415 -7.76 -1.48 -0.54
C THR A 415 -6.28 -1.77 -0.77
N GLY A 416 -5.90 -3.06 -0.75
CA GLY A 416 -4.49 -3.48 -0.77
C GLY A 416 -3.89 -3.64 -2.16
N ILE A 417 -4.70 -3.84 -3.21
CA ILE A 417 -4.25 -4.22 -4.55
C ILE A 417 -4.46 -3.10 -5.56
N ASN A 418 -3.41 -2.77 -6.31
CA ASN A 418 -3.52 -1.93 -7.49
C ASN A 418 -3.61 -2.83 -8.75
N GLN A 419 -4.83 -3.14 -9.16
CA GLN A 419 -5.10 -3.93 -10.37
C GLN A 419 -6.42 -3.50 -11.01
N VAL A 420 -6.44 -3.52 -12.34
CA VAL A 420 -7.64 -3.33 -13.15
C VAL A 420 -8.02 -4.65 -13.79
N ASN A 421 -9.28 -5.04 -13.65
CA ASN A 421 -9.83 -6.32 -14.08
C ASN A 421 -10.73 -6.17 -15.33
N GLY A 422 -10.21 -5.46 -16.33
CA GLY A 422 -10.94 -5.16 -17.56
C GLY A 422 -12.23 -4.38 -17.29
N TRP A 423 -13.37 -4.92 -17.74
CA TRP A 423 -14.67 -4.29 -17.56
C TRP A 423 -15.23 -4.39 -16.13
N LEU A 424 -14.69 -5.28 -15.28
CA LEU A 424 -15.02 -5.32 -13.86
C LEU A 424 -14.51 -4.07 -13.12
N GLY A 425 -13.55 -3.34 -13.71
CA GLY A 425 -12.99 -2.14 -13.11
C GLY A 425 -11.78 -2.40 -12.23
N GLU A 426 -11.60 -1.54 -11.26
CA GLU A 426 -10.55 -1.63 -10.25
C GLU A 426 -10.78 -2.81 -9.30
N ASN A 427 -9.71 -3.25 -8.65
CA ASN A 427 -9.82 -4.08 -7.46
C ASN A 427 -10.24 -3.13 -6.32
N SER A 428 -11.45 -3.33 -5.80
CA SER A 428 -12.07 -2.46 -4.80
C SER A 428 -12.48 -3.29 -3.59
N THR A 429 -11.92 -2.96 -2.43
CA THR A 429 -12.31 -3.61 -1.18
C THR A 429 -13.66 -3.04 -0.70
N GLU A 430 -14.62 -3.90 -0.42
CA GLU A 430 -15.88 -3.55 0.21
C GLU A 430 -15.90 -3.98 1.68
N LEU A 431 -16.46 -3.09 2.52
CA LEU A 431 -16.68 -3.34 3.94
C LEU A 431 -18.17 -3.38 4.24
N SER A 432 -18.64 -4.43 4.94
CA SER A 432 -20.03 -4.55 5.40
C SER A 432 -20.17 -4.62 6.93
N GLY A 433 -19.08 -4.48 7.65
CA GLY A 433 -19.08 -4.43 9.12
C GLY A 433 -17.78 -4.95 9.72
N ILE A 434 -17.60 -4.70 11.01
CA ILE A 434 -16.57 -5.31 11.85
C ILE A 434 -17.23 -5.72 13.16
N ASN A 435 -16.99 -6.96 13.58
CA ASN A 435 -17.60 -7.56 14.75
C ASN A 435 -16.56 -7.95 15.78
N ASP A 436 -16.76 -7.55 17.04
CA ASP A 436 -16.06 -8.12 18.18
C ASP A 436 -16.56 -9.54 18.44
N LEU A 437 -15.67 -10.53 18.29
CA LEU A 437 -16.01 -11.94 18.44
C LEU A 437 -16.24 -12.31 19.90
N HIS A 438 -15.59 -11.64 20.85
CA HIS A 438 -15.73 -11.94 22.28
C HIS A 438 -17.06 -11.48 22.82
N VAL A 439 -17.55 -10.29 22.41
CA VAL A 439 -18.89 -9.82 22.75
C VAL A 439 -19.96 -10.70 22.09
N LEU A 440 -19.73 -11.19 20.87
CA LEU A 440 -20.61 -12.15 20.19
C LEU A 440 -20.51 -13.57 20.77
N LYS A 441 -19.52 -13.84 21.62
CA LYS A 441 -19.23 -15.18 22.18
C LYS A 441 -18.85 -16.22 21.12
N GLU A 442 -18.26 -15.77 20.02
CA GLU A 442 -17.62 -16.64 19.06
C GLU A 442 -16.22 -17.02 19.55
N ASP A 443 -15.90 -18.32 19.54
CA ASP A 443 -14.63 -18.86 20.03
C ASP A 443 -13.86 -19.48 18.87
N ILE A 444 -13.05 -18.65 18.18
CA ILE A 444 -12.25 -19.07 17.02
C ILE A 444 -10.78 -19.11 17.44
N PRO A 445 -10.13 -20.30 17.38
CA PRO A 445 -8.72 -20.40 17.75
C PRO A 445 -7.83 -19.66 16.74
N THR A 446 -6.71 -19.12 17.25
CA THR A 446 -5.67 -18.58 16.38
C THR A 446 -5.12 -19.63 15.42
N ARG A 447 -4.52 -19.19 14.31
CA ARG A 447 -3.83 -20.11 13.39
C ARG A 447 -2.54 -20.61 14.02
N LYS A 448 -2.28 -21.90 13.85
CA LYS A 448 -1.03 -22.56 14.28
C LYS A 448 0.10 -22.32 13.29
#